data_50c24ae4d10105531eee048c7a38fb3e
#
_entry.id   50c24ae4d10105531eee048c7a38fb3e
#
_cell.length_a   1.000
_cell.length_b   1.000
_cell.length_c   1.000
_cell.angle_alpha   90.00
_cell.angle_beta   90.00
_cell.angle_gamma   90.00
#
_symmetry.space_group_name_H-M   'P 1'
#
loop_
_entity.id
_entity.type
_entity.pdbx_description
1 polymer ?
#
loop_
_entity_poly.entity_id
_entity_poly.type
_entity_poly.pdbx_seq_one_letter_code
_entity_poly.pdbx_strand_id
1 'polypeptide(L)' 'VDKPKPKTLFEVGEIVRVKEGPFVDFNGNIEEVNYEKSRLRVSVTIFGRGTPVELEFGQVEKM' A
#
# COMPACT_ATOMS: atom_id res chain seq x y z
N VAL A 1 -18.36 -9.82 16.83
CA VAL A 1 -18.94 -9.07 15.72
C VAL A 1 -17.91 -8.16 15.12
N ASP A 2 -17.80 -8.24 13.86
CA ASP A 2 -16.82 -7.45 13.15
C ASP A 2 -17.37 -6.10 12.76
N LYS A 3 -16.57 -5.10 12.99
CA LYS A 3 -16.90 -3.78 12.50
C LYS A 3 -16.37 -3.64 11.09
N PRO A 4 -17.16 -3.05 10.20
CA PRO A 4 -16.64 -2.80 8.86
C PRO A 4 -15.47 -1.83 8.94
N LYS A 5 -14.41 -2.18 8.27
CA LYS A 5 -13.24 -1.33 8.25
C LYS A 5 -13.44 -0.19 7.29
N PRO A 6 -13.03 1.03 7.63
CA PRO A 6 -13.06 2.11 6.67
C PRO A 6 -12.22 1.76 5.45
N LYS A 7 -12.63 2.24 4.30
CA LYS A 7 -11.93 1.93 3.07
C LYS A 7 -10.53 2.48 3.04
N THR A 8 -10.26 3.47 3.85
CA THR A 8 -8.95 4.10 3.87
C THR A 8 -7.98 3.44 4.83
N LEU A 9 -8.43 2.41 5.55
CA LEU A 9 -7.53 1.72 6.45
C LEU A 9 -6.79 0.61 5.72
N PHE A 10 -5.50 0.56 5.96
CA PHE A 10 -4.63 -0.46 5.39
C PHE A 10 -3.94 -1.20 6.51
N GLU A 11 -3.57 -2.45 6.24
CA GLU A 11 -2.91 -3.27 7.24
C GLU A 11 -1.71 -3.94 6.62
N VAL A 12 -0.75 -4.25 7.49
CA VAL A 12 0.44 -4.96 7.05
C VAL A 12 0.04 -6.33 6.50
N GLY A 13 0.60 -6.65 5.35
CA GLY A 13 0.31 -7.92 4.70
C GLY A 13 -0.76 -7.82 3.63
N GLU A 14 -1.38 -6.67 3.49
CA GLU A 14 -2.41 -6.50 2.48
C GLU A 14 -1.78 -6.26 1.11
N ILE A 15 -2.51 -6.66 0.09
CA ILE A 15 -2.08 -6.42 -1.28
C ILE A 15 -2.78 -5.16 -1.76
N VAL A 16 -2.01 -4.25 -2.30
CA VAL A 16 -2.55 -3.00 -2.84
C VAL A 16 -1.95 -2.76 -4.21
N ARG A 17 -2.59 -1.88 -4.95
CA ARG A 17 -2.08 -1.47 -6.26
C ARG A 17 -1.84 0.03 -6.24
N VAL A 18 -0.73 0.43 -6.81
CA VAL A 18 -0.38 1.84 -6.89
C VAL A 18 -1.22 2.50 -7.96
N LYS A 19 -1.89 3.58 -7.59
CA LYS A 19 -2.77 4.31 -8.51
C LYS A 19 -2.06 5.48 -9.17
N GLU A 20 -1.12 6.08 -8.48
CA GLU A 20 -0.45 7.28 -8.95
C GLU A 20 1.01 7.21 -8.61
N GLY A 21 1.81 7.97 -9.34
CA GLY A 21 3.22 8.07 -9.08
C GLY A 21 4.04 7.27 -10.05
N PRO A 22 5.34 7.18 -9.79
CA PRO A 22 6.23 6.49 -10.72
C PRO A 22 6.01 4.97 -10.78
N PHE A 23 5.26 4.42 -9.84
CA PHE A 23 5.04 2.97 -9.78
C PHE A 23 3.58 2.63 -10.05
N VAL A 24 2.90 3.47 -10.80
CA VAL A 24 1.49 3.24 -11.11
C VAL A 24 1.31 1.89 -11.79
N ASP A 25 0.20 1.20 -11.42
CA ASP A 25 -0.14 -0.13 -11.93
C ASP A 25 0.72 -1.24 -11.39
N PHE A 26 1.59 -0.95 -10.45
CA PHE A 26 2.35 -2.00 -9.78
C PHE A 26 1.58 -2.47 -8.55
N ASN A 27 1.67 -3.77 -8.29
CA ASN A 27 1.08 -4.36 -7.10
C ASN A 27 2.15 -4.54 -6.05
N GLY A 28 1.75 -4.48 -4.79
CA GLY A 28 2.71 -4.69 -3.74
C GLY A 28 2.04 -5.10 -2.45
N ASN A 29 2.87 -5.53 -1.52
CA ASN A 29 2.41 -5.92 -0.19
C ASN A 29 2.74 -4.79 0.78
N ILE A 30 1.80 -4.49 1.67
CA ILE A 30 2.03 -3.48 2.67
C ILE A 30 2.98 -4.05 3.71
N GLU A 31 4.09 -3.37 3.91
CA GLU A 31 5.06 -3.76 4.93
C GLU A 31 4.91 -2.96 6.20
N GLU A 32 4.46 -1.72 6.07
CA GLU A 32 4.31 -0.86 7.23
C GLU A 32 3.27 0.21 6.94
N VAL A 33 2.51 0.56 7.95
CA VAL A 33 1.49 1.59 7.83
C VAL A 33 1.76 2.63 8.90
N ASN A 34 1.80 3.90 8.49
CA ASN A 34 2.02 5.00 9.40
C ASN A 34 0.82 5.93 9.32
N TYR A 35 -0.07 5.79 10.28
CA TYR A 35 -1.29 6.59 10.28
C TYR A 35 -1.04 8.03 10.68
N GLU A 36 0.01 8.26 11.43
CA GLU A 36 0.31 9.63 11.84
C GLU A 36 0.69 10.50 10.67
N LYS A 37 1.43 9.93 9.73
CA LYS A 37 1.88 10.68 8.56
C LYS A 37 1.03 10.38 7.35
N SER A 38 0.02 9.54 7.50
CA SER A 38 -0.84 9.15 6.40
C SER A 38 -0.05 8.51 5.27
N ARG A 39 0.92 7.69 5.64
CA ARG A 39 1.78 7.03 4.67
C ARG A 39 1.90 5.57 4.98
N LEU A 40 2.28 4.83 3.96
CA LEU A 40 2.52 3.42 4.14
C LEU A 40 3.68 2.98 3.27
N ARG A 41 4.28 1.88 3.66
CA ARG A 41 5.38 1.32 2.90
C ARG A 41 4.92 0.04 2.25
N VAL A 42 5.13 -0.02 0.95
CA VAL A 42 4.67 -1.15 0.14
C VAL A 42 5.89 -1.77 -0.53
N SER A 43 5.95 -3.09 -0.49
CA SER A 43 7.01 -3.80 -1.19
C SER A 43 6.51 -4.12 -2.59
N VAL A 44 7.11 -3.49 -3.56
CA VAL A 44 6.72 -3.66 -4.96
C VAL A 44 7.77 -4.50 -5.66
N THR A 45 7.31 -5.47 -6.43
CA THR A 45 8.23 -6.31 -7.18
C THR A 45 8.61 -5.61 -8.49
N ILE A 46 9.87 -5.23 -8.58
CA ILE A 46 10.40 -4.58 -9.75
C ILE A 46 11.57 -5.42 -10.24
N PHE A 47 11.47 -5.90 -11.48
CA PHE A 47 12.51 -6.75 -12.08
C PHE A 47 12.83 -7.95 -11.20
N GLY A 48 11.79 -8.54 -10.61
CA GLY A 48 11.98 -9.71 -9.78
C GLY A 48 12.52 -9.42 -8.39
N ARG A 49 12.58 -8.15 -8.00
CA ARG A 49 13.10 -7.76 -6.69
C ARG A 49 12.04 -7.02 -5.92
N GLY A 50 11.93 -7.34 -4.63
CA GLY A 50 11.04 -6.60 -3.76
C GLY A 50 11.69 -5.30 -3.36
N THR A 51 11.09 -4.18 -3.73
CA THR A 51 11.63 -2.86 -3.45
C THR A 51 10.64 -2.12 -2.57
N PRO A 52 11.07 -1.66 -1.39
CA PRO A 52 10.17 -0.89 -0.54
C PRO A 52 9.94 0.50 -1.11
N VAL A 53 8.69 0.90 -1.16
CA VAL A 53 8.31 2.20 -1.69
C VAL A 53 7.36 2.83 -0.69
N GLU A 54 7.60 4.09 -0.36
CA GLU A 54 6.73 4.81 0.55
C GLU A 54 5.71 5.60 -0.26
N LEU A 55 4.45 5.39 0.06
CA LEU A 55 3.35 6.00 -0.66
C LEU A 55 2.33 6.52 0.33
N GLU A 56 1.50 7.44 -0.14
CA GLU A 56 0.41 7.94 0.66
C GLU A 56 -0.82 7.08 0.49
N PHE A 57 -1.73 7.20 1.46
CA PHE A 57 -2.94 6.39 1.42
C PHE A 57 -3.73 6.62 0.13
N GLY A 58 -3.71 7.83 -0.38
CA GLY A 58 -4.45 8.15 -1.58
C GLY A 58 -3.78 7.69 -2.87
N GLN A 59 -2.55 7.20 -2.78
CA GLN A 59 -1.81 6.78 -3.97
C GLN A 59 -1.94 5.30 -4.26
N VAL A 60 -2.55 4.56 -3.36
CA VAL A 60 -2.72 3.13 -3.53
C VAL A 60 -4.18 2.79 -3.29
N GLU A 61 -4.58 1.64 -3.78
CA GLU A 61 -5.93 1.15 -3.54
C GLU A 61 -5.85 -0.33 -3.23
N LYS A 62 -6.82 -0.79 -2.45
CA LYS A 62 -6.87 -2.20 -2.10
C LYS A 62 -7.29 -3.02 -3.30
N MET A 63 -6.67 -4.16 -3.41
CA MET A 63 -7.03 -5.12 -4.43
C MET A 63 -8.31 -5.84 -4.10
#